data_3be3e4ee064883efd471655bc172fc00
#
_entry.id   3be3e4ee064883efd471655bc172fc00
#
_cell.length_a   1.000
_cell.length_b   1.000
_cell.length_c   1.000
_cell.angle_alpha   90.00
_cell.angle_beta   90.00
_cell.angle_gamma   90.00
#
_symmetry.space_group_name_H-M   'P 1'
#
loop_
_entity.id
_entity.type
_entity.pdbx_description
1 polymer ?
#
loop_
_entity_poly.entity_id
_entity_poly.type
_entity_poly.pdbx_seq_one_letter_code
_entity_poly.pdbx_strand_id
1 'polypeptide(L)'
;MKRNYQLVFLSAFLLWFAWPPIPFSSPILLIALVPILLATENIIGAQAKKKGKLIFRTAFLCFFAWNTASIYWVFNSLDSAMPTWVAALISLIPFGLGAVLMTFAFWLYYRLRLITSKVWSYAGLICFWIGYEYLHQSWDLAFPWMNLGNGFAATHQLVQWYEYTGVYGGTLWVLLSNILFFEIWQALKAGTLKMNKTRLILPTIILVTLPVLISLFIYFTHTEKSNPANIVVVQPNIGPYKKFGSMPPSEQINRLIHLSDSVGQSNTEYFIWPETAISQGTEEKTFREDESFKTIQNFLNEYKNANLISGIESFSIYDSAATVTARYNKNSGIYFDVFNAAVSIENSGTLQFYHKSKLVPGVEQTPFSNALSFLKPAFAAFGGATGSYGKQDEPSVFYSQSGIGSAPVICYESIWGEYVADYIKKDAQFIAIITNDGWWGNTSGKDQHLHYAKLRAIETRRWVARSANTGISAFINQRGDIVQRSKWWVQGALKQDINLNEELSFYVRFGDYIARGGSIGSGVFALILIIALLKKRKF
;
A
#
# COMPACT_ATOMS: atom_id res chain seq x y z
N MET A 1 -8.82 27.64 23.87
CA MET A 1 -9.33 27.17 22.57
C MET A 1 -8.35 27.46 21.45
N LYS A 2 -7.97 28.73 21.16
CA LYS A 2 -7.03 29.09 20.06
C LYS A 2 -5.73 28.27 20.09
N ARG A 3 -5.07 28.14 21.24
CA ARG A 3 -3.85 27.37 21.44
C ARG A 3 -4.02 25.86 21.09
N ASN A 4 -5.18 25.26 21.38
CA ASN A 4 -5.41 23.86 21.04
C ASN A 4 -5.52 23.63 19.53
N TYR A 5 -6.13 24.56 18.79
CA TYR A 5 -6.13 24.49 17.32
C TYR A 5 -4.73 24.67 16.72
N GLN A 6 -3.89 25.54 17.29
CA GLN A 6 -2.49 25.68 16.88
C GLN A 6 -1.72 24.36 17.05
N LEU A 7 -1.90 23.67 18.20
CA LEU A 7 -1.29 22.35 18.43
C LEU A 7 -1.80 21.29 17.45
N VAL A 8 -3.11 21.31 17.14
CA VAL A 8 -3.73 20.37 16.19
C VAL A 8 -3.15 20.53 14.79
N PHE A 9 -3.07 21.79 14.28
CA PHE A 9 -2.50 22.05 12.96
C PHE A 9 -0.98 21.84 12.94
N LEU A 10 -0.27 22.08 14.05
CA LEU A 10 1.14 21.71 14.18
C LEU A 10 1.34 20.18 14.05
N SER A 11 0.49 19.38 14.71
CA SER A 11 0.55 17.93 14.59
C SER A 11 0.29 17.47 13.15
N ALA A 12 -0.74 18.02 12.49
CA ALA A 12 -1.04 17.72 11.09
C ALA A 12 0.11 18.08 10.15
N PHE A 13 0.72 19.25 10.36
CA PHE A 13 1.89 19.69 9.60
C PHE A 13 3.11 18.77 9.79
N LEU A 14 3.44 18.39 11.05
CA LEU A 14 4.55 17.50 11.35
C LEU A 14 4.33 16.11 10.72
N LEU A 15 3.11 15.57 10.78
CA LEU A 15 2.75 14.30 10.16
C LEU A 15 2.90 14.37 8.64
N TRP A 16 2.42 15.43 8.00
CA TRP A 16 2.57 15.64 6.56
C TRP A 16 4.02 15.84 6.14
N PHE A 17 4.77 16.69 6.86
CA PHE A 17 6.17 16.96 6.55
C PHE A 17 7.06 15.72 6.73
N ALA A 18 6.71 14.85 7.67
CA ALA A 18 7.40 13.59 7.90
C ALA A 18 7.02 12.48 6.90
N TRP A 19 6.02 12.72 6.02
CA TRP A 19 5.50 11.69 5.12
C TRP A 19 6.28 11.60 3.80
N PRO A 20 6.43 10.40 3.21
CA PRO A 20 7.04 10.28 1.88
C PRO A 20 6.30 11.15 0.84
N PRO A 21 7.01 11.72 -0.13
CA PRO A 21 8.39 11.43 -0.50
C PRO A 21 9.45 12.38 0.09
N ILE A 22 9.12 13.17 1.11
CA ILE A 22 10.07 14.18 1.66
C ILE A 22 11.28 13.43 2.27
N PRO A 23 12.49 13.63 1.74
CA PRO A 23 13.65 12.88 2.18
C PRO A 23 14.07 13.28 3.60
N PHE A 24 14.61 12.32 4.37
CA PHE A 24 15.16 12.49 5.72
C PHE A 24 14.19 13.05 6.78
N SER A 25 12.92 13.25 6.47
CA SER A 25 11.93 13.84 7.38
C SER A 25 11.23 12.81 8.28
N SER A 26 11.22 11.53 7.93
CA SER A 26 10.49 10.47 8.63
C SER A 26 10.77 10.38 10.15
N PRO A 27 11.98 10.67 10.69
CA PRO A 27 12.20 10.66 12.14
C PRO A 27 11.29 11.63 12.91
N ILE A 28 10.76 12.66 12.26
CA ILE A 28 9.81 13.60 12.87
C ILE A 28 8.51 12.90 13.26
N LEU A 29 8.14 11.78 12.63
CA LEU A 29 6.99 10.96 13.03
C LEU A 29 7.05 10.54 14.50
N LEU A 30 8.25 10.36 15.06
CA LEU A 30 8.44 9.95 16.45
C LEU A 30 7.95 10.99 17.47
N ILE A 31 7.70 12.24 17.03
CA ILE A 31 7.19 13.34 17.86
C ILE A 31 5.94 14.02 17.29
N ALA A 32 5.50 13.64 16.09
CA ALA A 32 4.47 14.36 15.33
C ALA A 32 3.08 14.33 15.98
N LEU A 33 2.78 13.31 16.81
CA LEU A 33 1.53 13.23 17.55
C LEU A 33 1.58 13.92 18.93
N VAL A 34 2.75 14.37 19.41
CA VAL A 34 2.88 15.06 20.70
C VAL A 34 1.97 16.29 20.78
N PRO A 35 1.88 17.18 19.76
CA PRO A 35 1.02 18.35 19.86
C PRO A 35 -0.47 18.02 20.02
N ILE A 36 -0.99 17.01 19.33
CA ILE A 36 -2.39 16.61 19.48
C ILE A 36 -2.67 15.94 20.85
N LEU A 37 -1.71 15.19 21.39
CA LEU A 37 -1.79 14.65 22.75
C LEU A 37 -1.83 15.78 23.78
N LEU A 38 -1.01 16.84 23.60
CA LEU A 38 -1.04 18.04 24.44
C LEU A 38 -2.38 18.79 24.34
N ALA A 39 -2.93 18.94 23.13
CA ALA A 39 -4.24 19.55 22.95
C ALA A 39 -5.34 18.75 23.66
N THR A 40 -5.27 17.42 23.59
CA THR A 40 -6.20 16.52 24.25
C THR A 40 -6.12 16.64 25.77
N GLU A 41 -4.92 16.65 26.35
CA GLU A 41 -4.73 16.81 27.79
C GLU A 41 -5.21 18.19 28.28
N ASN A 42 -4.95 19.26 27.52
CA ASN A 42 -5.49 20.59 27.80
C ASN A 42 -7.03 20.62 27.83
N ILE A 43 -7.69 19.86 26.91
CA ILE A 43 -9.16 19.77 26.88
C ILE A 43 -9.67 18.95 28.06
N ILE A 44 -8.99 17.88 28.45
CA ILE A 44 -9.35 17.05 29.61
C ILE A 44 -9.28 17.87 30.89
N GLY A 45 -8.22 18.67 31.08
CA GLY A 45 -8.01 19.53 32.25
C GLY A 45 -8.90 20.78 32.31
N ALA A 46 -9.48 21.20 31.17
CA ALA A 46 -10.32 22.39 31.12
C ALA A 46 -11.71 22.17 31.73
N GLN A 47 -12.36 23.23 32.25
CA GLN A 47 -13.76 23.24 32.68
C GLN A 47 -14.75 23.34 31.49
N ALA A 48 -14.50 22.61 30.41
CA ALA A 48 -15.32 22.68 29.22
C ALA A 48 -16.52 21.72 29.28
N LYS A 49 -17.70 22.19 28.87
CA LYS A 49 -18.85 21.32 28.58
C LYS A 49 -18.58 20.52 27.30
N LYS A 50 -19.03 19.24 27.24
CA LYS A 50 -18.94 18.36 26.06
C LYS A 50 -17.50 18.10 25.56
N LYS A 51 -16.54 17.83 26.48
CA LYS A 51 -15.13 17.53 26.19
C LYS A 51 -14.95 16.47 25.09
N GLY A 52 -15.74 15.39 25.12
CA GLY A 52 -15.68 14.33 24.12
C GLY A 52 -15.96 14.81 22.68
N LYS A 53 -16.95 15.71 22.50
CA LYS A 53 -17.22 16.33 21.19
C LYS A 53 -16.07 17.22 20.73
N LEU A 54 -15.45 17.93 21.68
CA LEU A 54 -14.34 18.81 21.37
C LEU A 54 -13.09 18.02 20.95
N ILE A 55 -12.78 16.94 21.66
CA ILE A 55 -11.66 16.03 21.32
C ILE A 55 -11.90 15.37 19.96
N PHE A 56 -13.11 14.87 19.72
CA PHE A 56 -13.44 14.30 18.41
C PHE A 56 -13.22 15.31 17.29
N ARG A 57 -13.71 16.54 17.43
CA ARG A 57 -13.56 17.60 16.44
C ARG A 57 -12.09 18.00 16.21
N THR A 58 -11.30 18.14 17.26
CA THR A 58 -9.88 18.50 17.13
C THR A 58 -9.05 17.38 16.52
N ALA A 59 -9.31 16.13 16.89
CA ALA A 59 -8.67 14.96 16.26
C ALA A 59 -9.04 14.83 14.78
N PHE A 60 -10.33 14.98 14.46
CA PHE A 60 -10.79 14.96 13.07
C PHE A 60 -10.11 16.04 12.22
N LEU A 61 -10.04 17.28 12.70
CA LEU A 61 -9.36 18.35 11.98
C LEU A 61 -7.87 18.05 11.75
N CYS A 62 -7.18 17.46 12.74
CA CYS A 62 -5.79 17.06 12.61
C CYS A 62 -5.62 16.01 11.50
N PHE A 63 -6.34 14.90 11.60
CA PHE A 63 -6.18 13.77 10.71
C PHE A 63 -6.76 14.03 9.32
N PHE A 64 -7.82 14.82 9.21
CA PHE A 64 -8.34 15.27 7.92
C PHE A 64 -7.34 16.17 7.18
N ALA A 65 -6.73 17.12 7.86
CA ALA A 65 -5.71 17.99 7.27
C ALA A 65 -4.48 17.17 6.84
N TRP A 66 -4.04 16.22 7.67
CA TRP A 66 -2.93 15.32 7.34
C TRP A 66 -3.24 14.43 6.14
N ASN A 67 -4.39 13.73 6.15
CA ASN A 67 -4.79 12.86 5.03
C ASN A 67 -4.88 13.66 3.73
N THR A 68 -5.62 14.78 3.75
CA THR A 68 -5.78 15.63 2.55
C THR A 68 -4.42 16.09 2.00
N ALA A 69 -3.51 16.55 2.86
CA ALA A 69 -2.19 17.01 2.43
C ALA A 69 -1.28 15.88 1.91
N SER A 70 -1.43 14.64 2.44
CA SER A 70 -0.57 13.51 2.07
C SER A 70 -1.05 12.73 0.86
N ILE A 71 -2.38 12.66 0.64
CA ILE A 71 -2.98 11.89 -0.46
C ILE A 71 -3.82 12.75 -1.41
N TYR A 72 -3.53 14.06 -1.54
CA TYR A 72 -4.22 14.97 -2.45
C TYR A 72 -4.23 14.50 -3.92
N TRP A 73 -3.25 13.67 -4.29
CA TRP A 73 -3.12 13.09 -5.62
C TRP A 73 -4.33 12.20 -6.02
N VAL A 74 -5.13 11.72 -5.07
CA VAL A 74 -6.40 11.04 -5.36
C VAL A 74 -7.35 11.99 -6.09
N PHE A 75 -7.39 13.26 -5.73
CA PHE A 75 -8.14 14.27 -6.48
C PHE A 75 -7.69 14.36 -7.93
N ASN A 76 -6.38 14.39 -8.20
CA ASN A 76 -5.85 14.48 -9.56
C ASN A 76 -6.26 13.30 -10.44
N SER A 77 -6.30 12.08 -9.87
CA SER A 77 -6.74 10.90 -10.61
C SER A 77 -8.21 10.95 -11.00
N LEU A 78 -9.04 11.58 -10.19
CA LEU A 78 -10.47 11.75 -10.47
C LEU A 78 -10.73 12.95 -11.40
N ASP A 79 -10.02 14.07 -11.22
CA ASP A 79 -10.17 15.30 -12.01
C ASP A 79 -9.87 15.07 -13.49
N SER A 80 -9.00 14.13 -13.80
CA SER A 80 -8.70 13.74 -15.18
C SER A 80 -9.82 12.93 -15.85
N ALA A 81 -10.76 12.37 -15.09
CA ALA A 81 -11.82 11.48 -15.58
C ALA A 81 -13.23 12.08 -15.49
N MET A 82 -13.42 13.15 -14.71
CA MET A 82 -14.75 13.73 -14.45
C MET A 82 -14.68 15.23 -14.19
N PRO A 83 -15.83 15.97 -14.13
CA PRO A 83 -15.84 17.39 -13.80
C PRO A 83 -15.18 17.70 -12.45
N THR A 84 -14.34 18.73 -12.38
CA THR A 84 -13.51 19.10 -11.21
C THR A 84 -14.28 19.17 -9.89
N TRP A 85 -15.50 19.74 -9.89
CA TRP A 85 -16.32 19.82 -8.68
C TRP A 85 -16.79 18.44 -8.17
N VAL A 86 -17.04 17.48 -9.09
CA VAL A 86 -17.39 16.10 -8.77
C VAL A 86 -16.17 15.39 -8.20
N ALA A 87 -15.02 15.51 -8.86
CA ALA A 87 -13.75 14.98 -8.39
C ALA A 87 -13.42 15.47 -6.97
N ALA A 88 -13.63 16.77 -6.70
CA ALA A 88 -13.42 17.35 -5.38
C ALA A 88 -14.33 16.71 -4.30
N LEU A 89 -15.62 16.55 -4.61
CA LEU A 89 -16.57 15.93 -3.67
C LEU A 89 -16.23 14.46 -3.38
N ILE A 90 -15.90 13.68 -4.42
CA ILE A 90 -15.56 12.26 -4.27
C ILE A 90 -14.24 12.09 -3.49
N SER A 91 -13.26 12.96 -3.71
CA SER A 91 -11.98 12.94 -2.98
C SER A 91 -12.13 13.13 -1.47
N LEU A 92 -13.23 13.79 -1.03
CA LEU A 92 -13.53 13.89 0.40
C LEU A 92 -13.80 12.52 1.06
N ILE A 93 -14.20 11.50 0.28
CA ILE A 93 -14.46 10.16 0.81
C ILE A 93 -13.18 9.53 1.37
N PRO A 94 -12.09 9.29 0.57
CA PRO A 94 -10.87 8.71 1.12
C PRO A 94 -10.20 9.63 2.16
N PHE A 95 -10.22 10.97 1.98
CA PHE A 95 -9.67 11.91 2.96
C PHE A 95 -10.42 11.86 4.29
N GLY A 96 -11.76 11.87 4.22
CA GLY A 96 -12.62 11.89 5.41
C GLY A 96 -12.71 10.53 6.09
N LEU A 97 -12.77 9.43 5.35
CA LEU A 97 -12.88 8.09 5.90
C LEU A 97 -11.66 7.73 6.75
N GLY A 98 -10.45 7.88 6.21
CA GLY A 98 -9.22 7.68 6.97
C GLY A 98 -9.18 8.55 8.23
N ALA A 99 -9.52 9.85 8.08
CA ALA A 99 -9.58 10.78 9.22
C ALA A 99 -10.59 10.37 10.28
N VAL A 100 -11.78 9.87 9.90
CA VAL A 100 -12.80 9.39 10.85
C VAL A 100 -12.31 8.16 11.62
N LEU A 101 -11.71 7.19 10.94
CA LEU A 101 -11.19 5.97 11.58
C LEU A 101 -10.07 6.31 12.58
N MET A 102 -9.10 7.14 12.19
CA MET A 102 -8.04 7.63 13.08
C MET A 102 -8.61 8.40 14.28
N THR A 103 -9.60 9.27 14.00
CA THR A 103 -10.28 10.05 15.04
C THR A 103 -11.02 9.15 16.02
N PHE A 104 -11.66 8.10 15.51
CA PHE A 104 -12.40 7.17 16.36
C PHE A 104 -11.46 6.39 17.28
N ALA A 105 -10.33 5.89 16.77
CA ALA A 105 -9.29 5.25 17.59
C ALA A 105 -8.77 6.21 18.68
N PHE A 106 -8.49 7.45 18.31
CA PHE A 106 -8.02 8.48 19.25
C PHE A 106 -9.10 8.90 20.26
N TRP A 107 -10.37 8.96 19.86
CA TRP A 107 -11.49 9.24 20.76
C TRP A 107 -11.75 8.09 21.74
N LEU A 108 -11.58 6.83 21.34
CA LEU A 108 -11.65 5.67 22.23
C LEU A 108 -10.55 5.72 23.30
N TYR A 109 -9.32 6.11 22.93
CA TYR A 109 -8.26 6.43 23.89
C TYR A 109 -8.72 7.44 24.94
N TYR A 110 -9.31 8.56 24.53
CA TYR A 110 -9.87 9.55 25.46
C TYR A 110 -10.92 8.93 26.38
N ARG A 111 -11.80 8.08 25.88
CA ARG A 111 -12.82 7.40 26.71
C ARG A 111 -12.18 6.49 27.74
N LEU A 112 -11.14 5.74 27.40
CA LEU A 112 -10.36 4.93 28.33
C LEU A 112 -9.69 5.81 29.40
N ARG A 113 -9.16 6.95 29.01
CA ARG A 113 -8.48 7.91 29.91
C ARG A 113 -9.37 8.41 31.05
N LEU A 114 -10.70 8.35 30.89
CA LEU A 114 -11.69 8.74 31.89
C LEU A 114 -12.01 7.63 32.93
N ILE A 115 -11.69 6.38 32.65
CA ILE A 115 -12.12 5.22 33.43
C ILE A 115 -10.99 4.29 33.86
N THR A 116 -9.79 4.47 33.28
CA THR A 116 -8.61 3.65 33.60
C THR A 116 -7.42 4.52 33.97
N SER A 117 -6.32 3.88 34.41
CA SER A 117 -5.07 4.58 34.64
C SER A 117 -4.47 5.10 33.32
N LYS A 118 -3.55 6.07 33.41
CA LYS A 118 -2.87 6.69 32.28
C LYS A 118 -2.13 5.64 31.41
N VAL A 119 -1.47 4.67 32.03
CA VAL A 119 -0.75 3.59 31.35
C VAL A 119 -1.69 2.73 30.53
N TRP A 120 -2.80 2.27 31.12
CA TRP A 120 -3.80 1.47 30.40
C TRP A 120 -4.47 2.24 29.26
N SER A 121 -4.67 3.55 29.44
CA SER A 121 -5.21 4.35 28.34
C SER A 121 -4.23 4.48 27.16
N TYR A 122 -2.92 4.53 27.40
CA TYR A 122 -1.91 4.50 26.33
C TYR A 122 -1.84 3.15 25.63
N ALA A 123 -1.89 2.05 26.40
CA ALA A 123 -2.01 0.72 25.80
C ALA A 123 -3.25 0.63 24.89
N GLY A 124 -4.38 1.21 25.33
CA GLY A 124 -5.58 1.33 24.52
C GLY A 124 -5.41 2.18 23.27
N LEU A 125 -4.67 3.32 23.35
CA LEU A 125 -4.35 4.12 22.16
C LEU A 125 -3.60 3.30 21.11
N ILE A 126 -2.57 2.57 21.55
CA ILE A 126 -1.75 1.73 20.67
C ILE A 126 -2.62 0.64 20.02
N CYS A 127 -3.40 -0.08 20.82
CA CYS A 127 -4.26 -1.15 20.34
C CYS A 127 -5.32 -0.62 19.36
N PHE A 128 -6.05 0.45 19.70
CA PHE A 128 -7.07 1.02 18.83
C PHE A 128 -6.50 1.58 17.53
N TRP A 129 -5.29 2.16 17.60
CA TRP A 129 -4.64 2.66 16.39
C TRP A 129 -4.23 1.53 15.47
N ILE A 130 -3.49 0.54 15.96
CA ILE A 130 -3.07 -0.63 15.17
C ILE A 130 -4.30 -1.42 14.69
N GLY A 131 -5.32 -1.56 15.54
CA GLY A 131 -6.56 -2.25 15.18
C GLY A 131 -7.32 -1.59 14.04
N TYR A 132 -7.39 -0.24 13.99
CA TYR A 132 -8.02 0.41 12.86
C TYR A 132 -7.18 0.30 11.58
N GLU A 133 -5.85 0.42 11.65
CA GLU A 133 -4.97 0.22 10.49
C GLU A 133 -5.17 -1.18 9.89
N TYR A 134 -5.25 -2.21 10.74
CA TYR A 134 -5.49 -3.58 10.31
C TYR A 134 -6.91 -3.78 9.74
N LEU A 135 -7.93 -3.21 10.36
CA LEU A 135 -9.30 -3.24 9.84
C LEU A 135 -9.37 -2.55 8.47
N HIS A 136 -8.67 -1.43 8.31
CA HIS A 136 -8.71 -0.62 7.09
C HIS A 136 -8.02 -1.27 5.89
N GLN A 137 -7.32 -2.38 6.06
CA GLN A 137 -6.80 -3.19 4.95
C GLN A 137 -7.66 -4.41 4.58
N SER A 138 -8.77 -4.68 5.33
CA SER A 138 -9.48 -5.96 5.28
C SER A 138 -10.95 -5.86 4.87
N TRP A 139 -11.43 -4.73 4.38
CA TRP A 139 -12.82 -4.48 4.01
C TRP A 139 -12.95 -3.85 2.61
N ASP A 140 -14.18 -3.65 2.12
CA ASP A 140 -14.44 -3.16 0.75
C ASP A 140 -13.91 -1.74 0.45
N LEU A 141 -13.65 -0.93 1.48
CA LEU A 141 -13.03 0.39 1.37
C LEU A 141 -11.57 0.37 1.86
N ALA A 142 -10.89 -0.75 1.65
CA ALA A 142 -9.51 -0.91 2.09
C ALA A 142 -8.58 0.13 1.47
N PHE A 143 -7.81 0.85 2.31
CA PHE A 143 -6.84 1.85 1.89
C PHE A 143 -5.69 1.95 2.90
N PRO A 144 -4.78 0.94 3.01
CA PRO A 144 -3.70 0.92 3.99
C PRO A 144 -2.54 1.86 3.66
N TRP A 145 -2.77 2.86 2.83
CA TRP A 145 -1.76 3.82 2.37
C TRP A 145 -1.16 4.63 3.51
N MET A 146 -1.99 5.02 4.49
CA MET A 146 -1.65 5.94 5.57
C MET A 146 -1.26 5.23 6.89
N ASN A 147 -0.89 3.94 6.85
CA ASN A 147 -0.34 3.26 8.03
C ASN A 147 0.94 3.97 8.48
N LEU A 148 1.05 4.31 9.77
CA LEU A 148 2.17 5.13 10.28
C LEU A 148 3.56 4.57 9.94
N GLY A 149 3.70 3.25 9.94
CA GLY A 149 4.95 2.59 9.56
C GLY A 149 5.37 2.83 8.11
N ASN A 150 4.43 3.09 7.19
CA ASN A 150 4.75 3.43 5.80
C ASN A 150 5.51 4.77 5.69
N GLY A 151 5.40 5.62 6.69
CA GLY A 151 6.10 6.91 6.73
C GLY A 151 7.62 6.82 6.68
N PHE A 152 8.20 5.66 7.01
CA PHE A 152 9.66 5.45 6.91
C PHE A 152 10.13 4.98 5.52
N ALA A 153 9.25 4.82 4.56
CA ALA A 153 9.62 4.29 3.24
C ALA A 153 10.66 5.16 2.50
N ALA A 154 10.67 6.49 2.73
CA ALA A 154 11.69 7.38 2.17
C ALA A 154 13.05 7.26 2.89
N THR A 155 13.09 6.80 4.14
CA THR A 155 14.29 6.59 4.97
C THR A 155 14.41 5.13 5.41
N HIS A 156 14.28 4.23 4.46
CA HIS A 156 14.25 2.77 4.66
C HIS A 156 15.47 2.21 5.41
N GLN A 157 16.59 2.91 5.38
CA GLN A 157 17.80 2.56 6.14
C GLN A 157 17.56 2.52 7.66
N LEU A 158 16.53 3.23 8.16
CA LEU A 158 16.21 3.27 9.58
C LEU A 158 15.24 2.17 10.04
N VAL A 159 14.75 1.35 9.10
CA VAL A 159 13.70 0.35 9.37
C VAL A 159 14.03 -1.03 8.77
N GLN A 160 15.30 -1.39 8.67
CA GLN A 160 15.70 -2.70 8.18
C GLN A 160 15.12 -3.86 9.02
N TRP A 161 14.83 -3.61 10.28
CA TRP A 161 14.16 -4.57 11.17
C TRP A 161 12.68 -4.84 10.81
N TYR A 162 12.13 -4.20 9.76
CA TYR A 162 10.83 -4.59 9.19
C TYR A 162 10.84 -6.02 8.65
N GLU A 163 12.00 -6.61 8.38
CA GLU A 163 12.13 -8.05 8.08
C GLU A 163 11.62 -8.97 9.21
N TYR A 164 11.49 -8.40 10.43
CA TYR A 164 10.92 -9.10 11.60
C TYR A 164 9.48 -8.68 11.87
N THR A 165 9.12 -7.43 11.70
CA THR A 165 7.87 -6.85 12.23
C THR A 165 6.90 -6.35 11.19
N GLY A 166 7.32 -6.19 9.94
CA GLY A 166 6.60 -5.43 8.93
C GLY A 166 6.38 -3.98 9.34
N VAL A 167 5.54 -3.28 8.58
CA VAL A 167 5.22 -1.86 8.82
C VAL A 167 4.52 -1.62 10.17
N TYR A 168 3.83 -2.62 10.73
CA TYR A 168 3.14 -2.46 12.01
C TYR A 168 4.10 -2.29 13.19
N GLY A 169 5.33 -2.81 13.09
CA GLY A 169 6.40 -2.47 14.04
C GLY A 169 6.74 -0.99 14.01
N GLY A 170 6.77 -0.38 12.82
CA GLY A 170 6.95 1.06 12.65
C GLY A 170 5.82 1.88 13.27
N THR A 171 4.56 1.47 13.05
CA THR A 171 3.40 2.08 13.70
C THR A 171 3.53 2.03 15.23
N LEU A 172 3.88 0.86 15.78
CA LEU A 172 4.11 0.70 17.21
C LEU A 172 5.23 1.60 17.73
N TRP A 173 6.34 1.67 16.99
CA TRP A 173 7.49 2.53 17.33
C TRP A 173 7.11 4.01 17.37
N VAL A 174 6.37 4.50 16.38
CA VAL A 174 5.85 5.87 16.33
C VAL A 174 4.97 6.17 17.55
N LEU A 175 4.00 5.31 17.83
CA LEU A 175 3.06 5.53 18.93
C LEU A 175 3.76 5.54 20.29
N LEU A 176 4.63 4.58 20.56
CA LEU A 176 5.40 4.52 21.81
C LEU A 176 6.30 5.74 21.98
N SER A 177 7.00 6.15 20.92
CA SER A 177 7.89 7.31 20.97
C SER A 177 7.12 8.59 21.27
N ASN A 178 5.98 8.82 20.59
CA ASN A 178 5.14 9.99 20.84
C ASN A 178 4.59 10.02 22.28
N ILE A 179 4.20 8.88 22.84
CA ILE A 179 3.74 8.78 24.24
C ILE A 179 4.87 9.16 25.20
N LEU A 180 6.08 8.65 25.01
CA LEU A 180 7.21 8.96 25.89
C LEU A 180 7.64 10.43 25.77
N PHE A 181 7.72 10.99 24.56
CA PHE A 181 8.02 12.42 24.39
C PHE A 181 6.93 13.31 24.98
N PHE A 182 5.67 12.90 24.89
CA PHE A 182 4.56 13.59 25.55
C PHE A 182 4.71 13.57 27.08
N GLU A 183 5.07 12.41 27.68
CA GLU A 183 5.30 12.30 29.13
C GLU A 183 6.50 13.12 29.60
N ILE A 184 7.59 13.15 28.83
CA ILE A 184 8.73 14.03 29.11
C ILE A 184 8.29 15.49 29.13
N TRP A 185 7.52 15.92 28.13
CA TRP A 185 7.00 17.30 28.10
C TRP A 185 6.13 17.63 29.30
N GLN A 186 5.24 16.70 29.70
CA GLN A 186 4.39 16.88 30.89
C GLN A 186 5.22 16.99 32.18
N ALA A 187 6.25 16.14 32.32
CA ALA A 187 7.16 16.17 33.48
C ALA A 187 8.02 17.45 33.53
N LEU A 188 8.47 17.95 32.36
CA LEU A 188 9.15 19.25 32.26
C LEU A 188 8.24 20.39 32.73
N LYS A 189 7.02 20.44 32.21
CA LYS A 189 6.03 21.46 32.57
C LYS A 189 5.67 21.45 34.06
N ALA A 190 5.61 20.26 34.66
CA ALA A 190 5.31 20.09 36.08
C ALA A 190 6.52 20.29 37.02
N GLY A 191 7.73 20.51 36.45
CA GLY A 191 8.96 20.61 37.26
C GLY A 191 9.45 19.28 37.88
N THR A 192 8.84 18.16 37.48
CA THR A 192 9.10 16.83 38.07
C THR A 192 10.06 15.97 37.27
N LEU A 193 10.64 16.50 36.20
CA LEU A 193 11.50 15.71 35.30
C LEU A 193 12.73 15.16 36.02
N LYS A 194 13.35 15.91 36.94
CA LYS A 194 14.53 15.43 37.68
C LYS A 194 14.21 14.16 38.47
N MET A 195 13.03 14.06 39.08
CA MET A 195 12.56 12.89 39.82
C MET A 195 12.23 11.70 38.91
N ASN A 196 11.83 11.96 37.66
CA ASN A 196 11.41 10.95 36.70
C ASN A 196 12.46 10.69 35.59
N LYS A 197 13.66 11.24 35.71
CA LYS A 197 14.71 11.18 34.67
C LYS A 197 14.97 9.76 34.20
N THR A 198 15.23 8.83 35.10
CA THR A 198 15.54 7.43 34.77
C THR A 198 14.35 6.70 34.16
N ARG A 199 13.11 7.03 34.61
CA ARG A 199 11.89 6.38 34.14
C ARG A 199 11.38 6.87 32.78
N LEU A 200 11.76 8.07 32.37
CA LEU A 200 11.28 8.67 31.11
C LEU A 200 12.39 8.85 30.09
N ILE A 201 13.52 9.45 30.47
CA ILE A 201 14.58 9.80 29.50
C ILE A 201 15.29 8.55 28.99
N LEU A 202 15.72 7.66 29.88
CA LEU A 202 16.46 6.46 29.48
C LEU A 202 15.65 5.54 28.57
N PRO A 203 14.39 5.16 28.87
CA PRO A 203 13.57 4.38 27.94
C PRO A 203 13.32 5.09 26.61
N THR A 204 13.16 6.42 26.61
CA THR A 204 12.99 7.17 25.36
C THR A 204 14.25 7.13 24.50
N ILE A 205 15.42 7.33 25.08
CA ILE A 205 16.68 7.22 24.36
C ILE A 205 16.82 5.81 23.78
N ILE A 206 16.62 4.77 24.58
CA ILE A 206 16.71 3.38 24.13
C ILE A 206 15.70 3.12 23.00
N LEU A 207 14.43 3.51 23.19
CA LEU A 207 13.38 3.27 22.20
C LEU A 207 13.65 3.98 20.88
N VAL A 208 14.25 5.16 20.88
CA VAL A 208 14.56 5.90 19.66
C VAL A 208 15.86 5.42 19.02
N THR A 209 16.93 5.23 19.82
CA THR A 209 18.26 4.95 19.27
C THR A 209 18.49 3.48 18.94
N LEU A 210 18.01 2.55 19.76
CA LEU A 210 18.28 1.12 19.58
C LEU A 210 17.69 0.56 18.25
N PRO A 211 16.43 0.84 17.86
CA PRO A 211 15.93 0.40 16.56
C PRO A 211 16.72 0.99 15.39
N VAL A 212 17.16 2.24 15.50
CA VAL A 212 18.00 2.88 14.47
C VAL A 212 19.36 2.19 14.38
N LEU A 213 20.03 1.93 15.51
CA LEU A 213 21.33 1.25 15.53
C LEU A 213 21.23 -0.18 14.98
N ILE A 214 20.20 -0.93 15.38
CA ILE A 214 19.94 -2.27 14.85
C ILE A 214 19.71 -2.19 13.33
N SER A 215 18.89 -1.23 12.89
CA SER A 215 18.59 -1.05 11.48
C SER A 215 19.85 -0.75 10.66
N LEU A 216 20.66 0.20 11.11
CA LEU A 216 21.91 0.55 10.42
C LEU A 216 22.91 -0.61 10.45
N PHE A 217 22.99 -1.35 11.56
CA PHE A 217 23.80 -2.56 11.61
C PHE A 217 23.36 -3.56 10.55
N ILE A 218 22.06 -3.90 10.49
CA ILE A 218 21.53 -4.80 9.47
C ILE A 218 21.79 -4.25 8.06
N TYR A 219 21.56 -2.96 7.83
CA TYR A 219 21.75 -2.31 6.53
C TYR A 219 23.18 -2.44 6.01
N PHE A 220 24.19 -2.22 6.87
CA PHE A 220 25.60 -2.27 6.47
C PHE A 220 26.20 -3.67 6.47
N THR A 221 25.61 -4.63 7.20
CA THR A 221 26.13 -6.01 7.28
C THR A 221 25.38 -7.00 6.39
N HIS A 222 24.18 -6.65 5.91
CA HIS A 222 23.43 -7.52 5.02
C HIS A 222 24.18 -7.76 3.71
N THR A 223 24.45 -9.02 3.43
CA THR A 223 25.05 -9.47 2.18
C THR A 223 24.08 -10.39 1.45
N GLU A 224 23.89 -10.15 0.17
CA GLU A 224 23.05 -10.98 -0.67
C GLU A 224 23.84 -12.22 -1.12
N LYS A 225 23.19 -13.38 -1.13
CA LYS A 225 23.78 -14.58 -1.77
C LYS A 225 23.79 -14.37 -3.27
N SER A 226 24.91 -14.71 -3.91
CA SER A 226 25.02 -14.64 -5.36
C SER A 226 24.17 -15.74 -6.01
N ASN A 227 23.08 -15.34 -6.64
CA ASN A 227 22.22 -16.19 -7.47
C ASN A 227 21.57 -15.32 -8.56
N PRO A 228 22.36 -14.87 -9.56
CA PRO A 228 21.93 -13.85 -10.50
C PRO A 228 20.95 -14.39 -11.54
N ALA A 229 19.89 -13.59 -11.80
CA ALA A 229 19.02 -13.74 -12.96
C ALA A 229 18.92 -12.39 -13.68
N ASN A 230 19.03 -12.39 -15.00
CA ASN A 230 18.90 -11.17 -15.80
C ASN A 230 17.44 -10.85 -16.05
N ILE A 231 17.01 -9.66 -15.62
CA ILE A 231 15.62 -9.20 -15.73
C ILE A 231 15.58 -7.87 -16.48
N VAL A 232 14.59 -7.74 -17.36
CA VAL A 232 14.29 -6.51 -18.09
C VAL A 232 12.93 -5.97 -17.64
N VAL A 233 12.83 -4.69 -17.31
CA VAL A 233 11.56 -3.99 -17.06
C VAL A 233 11.34 -2.91 -18.10
N VAL A 234 10.11 -2.81 -18.61
CA VAL A 234 9.78 -1.95 -19.76
C VAL A 234 8.84 -0.83 -19.34
N GLN A 235 9.12 0.39 -19.81
CA GLN A 235 8.30 1.58 -19.64
C GLN A 235 7.89 2.14 -21.00
N PRO A 236 6.75 1.72 -21.58
CA PRO A 236 6.35 2.12 -22.92
C PRO A 236 5.88 3.57 -23.02
N ASN A 237 5.58 4.19 -21.89
CA ASN A 237 5.10 5.56 -21.77
C ASN A 237 3.88 5.87 -22.66
N ILE A 238 2.90 4.98 -22.63
CA ILE A 238 1.63 5.16 -23.36
C ILE A 238 0.65 5.86 -22.42
N GLY A 239 0.18 7.07 -22.80
CA GLY A 239 -0.78 7.81 -22.00
C GLY A 239 -2.05 6.99 -21.73
N PRO A 240 -2.61 6.97 -20.49
CA PRO A 240 -3.72 6.09 -20.13
C PRO A 240 -4.92 6.18 -21.09
N TYR A 241 -5.26 7.40 -21.54
CA TYR A 241 -6.37 7.61 -22.47
C TYR A 241 -6.06 7.17 -23.90
N LYS A 242 -4.80 7.24 -24.34
CA LYS A 242 -4.38 6.73 -25.66
C LYS A 242 -4.38 5.20 -25.68
N LYS A 243 -4.04 4.59 -24.57
CA LYS A 243 -3.93 3.15 -24.40
C LYS A 243 -5.25 2.42 -24.68
N PHE A 244 -6.36 2.95 -24.16
CA PHE A 244 -7.70 2.37 -24.33
C PHE A 244 -8.52 3.02 -25.45
N GLY A 245 -7.96 3.94 -26.21
CA GLY A 245 -8.70 4.70 -27.20
C GLY A 245 -8.05 4.73 -28.58
N SER A 246 -7.01 5.54 -28.75
CA SER A 246 -6.52 5.92 -30.09
C SER A 246 -5.33 5.10 -30.59
N MET A 247 -4.59 4.38 -29.73
CA MET A 247 -3.43 3.58 -30.13
C MET A 247 -3.84 2.11 -30.34
N PRO A 248 -3.64 1.54 -31.55
CA PRO A 248 -3.96 0.15 -31.80
C PRO A 248 -3.18 -0.81 -30.88
N PRO A 249 -3.77 -1.93 -30.42
CA PRO A 249 -3.09 -2.91 -29.57
C PRO A 249 -1.79 -3.45 -30.19
N SER A 250 -1.75 -3.68 -31.51
CA SER A 250 -0.56 -4.12 -32.21
C SER A 250 0.59 -3.12 -32.14
N GLU A 251 0.30 -1.81 -32.23
CA GLU A 251 1.33 -0.76 -32.08
C GLU A 251 1.86 -0.73 -30.63
N GLN A 252 0.99 -0.94 -29.64
CA GLN A 252 1.39 -1.00 -28.22
C GLN A 252 2.35 -2.18 -27.99
N ILE A 253 2.01 -3.37 -28.51
CA ILE A 253 2.82 -4.59 -28.39
C ILE A 253 4.16 -4.44 -29.10
N ASN A 254 4.16 -3.93 -30.35
CA ASN A 254 5.39 -3.70 -31.10
C ASN A 254 6.33 -2.72 -30.37
N ARG A 255 5.79 -1.67 -29.74
CA ARG A 255 6.57 -0.75 -28.91
C ARG A 255 7.18 -1.44 -27.69
N LEU A 256 6.43 -2.29 -27.01
CA LEU A 256 6.90 -3.06 -25.87
C LEU A 256 8.00 -4.04 -26.27
N ILE A 257 7.83 -4.75 -27.37
CA ILE A 257 8.84 -5.66 -27.94
C ILE A 257 10.11 -4.90 -28.29
N HIS A 258 10.01 -3.80 -29.06
CA HIS A 258 11.17 -3.00 -29.43
C HIS A 258 11.96 -2.50 -28.23
N LEU A 259 11.27 -2.05 -27.18
CA LEU A 259 11.93 -1.62 -25.95
C LEU A 259 12.56 -2.79 -25.19
N SER A 260 11.90 -3.94 -25.15
CA SER A 260 12.42 -5.16 -24.54
C SER A 260 13.72 -5.60 -25.23
N ASP A 261 13.68 -5.68 -26.54
CA ASP A 261 14.80 -6.11 -27.38
C ASP A 261 15.99 -5.15 -27.30
N SER A 262 15.73 -3.83 -27.19
CA SER A 262 16.77 -2.80 -27.15
C SER A 262 17.78 -2.97 -25.99
N VAL A 263 17.41 -3.68 -24.92
CA VAL A 263 18.26 -3.93 -23.75
C VAL A 263 18.37 -5.42 -23.39
N GLY A 264 17.59 -6.27 -24.06
CA GLY A 264 17.58 -7.72 -23.89
C GLY A 264 18.95 -8.34 -24.13
N GLN A 265 19.24 -9.43 -23.46
CA GLN A 265 20.48 -10.22 -23.58
C GLN A 265 20.14 -11.69 -23.79
N SER A 266 21.07 -12.46 -24.37
CA SER A 266 20.87 -13.89 -24.62
C SER A 266 20.54 -14.71 -23.37
N ASN A 267 20.89 -14.21 -22.17
CA ASN A 267 20.60 -14.79 -20.87
C ASN A 267 19.45 -14.10 -20.12
N THR A 268 18.66 -13.24 -20.79
CA THR A 268 17.50 -12.63 -20.17
C THR A 268 16.48 -13.71 -19.81
N GLU A 269 16.15 -13.80 -18.52
CA GLU A 269 15.23 -14.79 -17.97
C GLU A 269 13.78 -14.28 -18.01
N TYR A 270 13.57 -12.99 -17.65
CA TYR A 270 12.26 -12.37 -17.66
C TYR A 270 12.26 -11.00 -18.31
N PHE A 271 11.29 -10.78 -19.19
CA PHE A 271 10.81 -9.47 -19.58
C PHE A 271 9.57 -9.14 -18.76
N ILE A 272 9.48 -7.93 -18.19
CA ILE A 272 8.35 -7.50 -17.37
C ILE A 272 7.72 -6.27 -18.01
N TRP A 273 6.50 -6.41 -18.49
CA TRP A 273 5.68 -5.34 -19.02
C TRP A 273 4.71 -4.81 -17.96
N PRO A 274 4.28 -3.53 -18.05
CA PRO A 274 3.48 -2.93 -17.01
C PRO A 274 2.04 -3.45 -16.97
N GLU A 275 1.26 -2.96 -15.99
CA GLU A 275 -0.16 -3.26 -15.80
C GLU A 275 -0.96 -2.99 -17.07
N THR A 276 -1.86 -3.90 -17.43
CA THR A 276 -2.72 -3.85 -18.63
C THR A 276 -1.95 -3.55 -19.93
N ALA A 277 -0.71 -4.03 -20.05
CA ALA A 277 0.12 -3.80 -21.25
C ALA A 277 -0.50 -4.44 -22.51
N ILE A 278 -1.14 -5.60 -22.35
CA ILE A 278 -2.04 -6.21 -23.33
C ILE A 278 -3.44 -5.67 -23.03
N SER A 279 -3.82 -4.59 -23.73
CA SER A 279 -4.98 -3.75 -23.38
C SER A 279 -6.28 -4.12 -24.11
N GLN A 280 -6.23 -5.03 -25.08
CA GLN A 280 -7.44 -5.58 -25.71
C GLN A 280 -8.07 -6.61 -24.77
N GLY A 281 -9.39 -6.54 -24.57
CA GLY A 281 -10.11 -7.57 -23.81
C GLY A 281 -9.89 -8.94 -24.46
N THR A 282 -9.26 -9.86 -23.74
CA THR A 282 -8.81 -11.15 -24.27
C THR A 282 -9.45 -12.30 -23.49
N GLU A 283 -10.06 -13.25 -24.19
CA GLU A 283 -10.55 -14.48 -23.57
C GLU A 283 -9.36 -15.40 -23.21
N GLU A 284 -9.25 -15.78 -21.93
CA GLU A 284 -8.11 -16.56 -21.44
C GLU A 284 -7.96 -17.92 -22.12
N LYS A 285 -9.08 -18.60 -22.40
CA LYS A 285 -9.08 -19.95 -23.01
C LYS A 285 -8.56 -19.94 -24.44
N THR A 286 -8.83 -18.87 -25.21
CA THR A 286 -8.49 -18.75 -26.62
C THR A 286 -7.31 -17.82 -26.87
N PHE A 287 -6.66 -17.30 -25.83
CA PHE A 287 -5.56 -16.33 -25.96
C PHE A 287 -4.41 -16.81 -26.88
N ARG A 288 -4.13 -18.10 -26.93
CA ARG A 288 -3.11 -18.68 -27.84
C ARG A 288 -3.43 -18.48 -29.33
N GLU A 289 -4.68 -18.26 -29.67
CA GLU A 289 -5.15 -18.01 -31.04
C GLU A 289 -5.02 -16.55 -31.44
N ASP A 290 -4.85 -15.65 -30.46
CA ASP A 290 -4.77 -14.21 -30.62
C ASP A 290 -3.46 -13.80 -31.36
N GLU A 291 -3.55 -12.82 -32.25
CA GLU A 291 -2.39 -12.27 -32.94
C GLU A 291 -1.38 -11.61 -31.99
N SER A 292 -1.85 -11.06 -30.88
CA SER A 292 -0.97 -10.51 -29.85
C SER A 292 -0.10 -11.59 -29.21
N PHE A 293 -0.67 -12.75 -28.91
CA PHE A 293 0.09 -13.88 -28.38
C PHE A 293 1.13 -14.37 -29.39
N LYS A 294 0.75 -14.56 -30.65
CA LYS A 294 1.66 -15.01 -31.71
C LYS A 294 2.84 -14.05 -31.92
N THR A 295 2.55 -12.75 -31.91
CA THR A 295 3.58 -11.71 -32.02
C THR A 295 4.56 -11.75 -30.85
N ILE A 296 4.04 -11.88 -29.61
CA ILE A 296 4.86 -12.01 -28.40
C ILE A 296 5.66 -13.30 -28.42
N GLN A 297 5.04 -14.41 -28.82
CA GLN A 297 5.71 -15.72 -28.91
C GLN A 297 6.88 -15.68 -29.91
N ASN A 298 6.71 -15.05 -31.05
CA ASN A 298 7.78 -14.88 -32.03
C ASN A 298 8.96 -14.10 -31.44
N PHE A 299 8.70 -13.03 -30.69
CA PHE A 299 9.75 -12.28 -29.99
C PHE A 299 10.47 -13.15 -28.94
N LEU A 300 9.72 -13.88 -28.10
CA LEU A 300 10.33 -14.74 -27.08
C LEU A 300 11.18 -15.87 -27.65
N ASN A 301 10.83 -16.37 -28.83
CA ASN A 301 11.59 -17.42 -29.52
C ASN A 301 13.01 -16.99 -29.95
N GLU A 302 13.31 -15.68 -29.97
CA GLU A 302 14.65 -15.16 -30.23
C GLU A 302 15.60 -15.34 -29.03
N TYR A 303 15.03 -15.69 -27.83
CA TYR A 303 15.75 -15.88 -26.59
C TYR A 303 15.67 -17.32 -26.13
N LYS A 304 16.77 -17.83 -25.54
CA LYS A 304 16.88 -19.26 -25.17
C LYS A 304 15.85 -19.68 -24.11
N ASN A 305 15.69 -18.87 -23.05
CA ASN A 305 14.86 -19.21 -21.89
C ASN A 305 13.98 -18.03 -21.45
N ALA A 306 13.65 -17.11 -22.34
CA ALA A 306 12.93 -15.91 -21.95
C ALA A 306 11.47 -16.20 -21.60
N ASN A 307 11.02 -15.51 -20.58
CA ASN A 307 9.65 -15.50 -20.11
C ASN A 307 9.16 -14.05 -20.07
N LEU A 308 7.91 -13.83 -20.44
CA LEU A 308 7.26 -12.54 -20.29
C LEU A 308 6.31 -12.56 -19.11
N ILE A 309 6.40 -11.57 -18.22
CA ILE A 309 5.32 -11.22 -17.28
C ILE A 309 4.69 -9.94 -17.78
N SER A 310 3.40 -9.97 -18.06
CA SER A 310 2.67 -8.80 -18.58
C SER A 310 1.36 -8.60 -17.83
N GLY A 311 0.98 -7.34 -17.61
CA GLY A 311 -0.41 -7.03 -17.27
C GLY A 311 -1.29 -7.21 -18.51
N ILE A 312 -2.47 -7.76 -18.31
CA ILE A 312 -3.47 -8.03 -19.33
C ILE A 312 -4.87 -7.66 -18.83
N GLU A 313 -5.72 -7.14 -19.70
CA GLU A 313 -7.15 -7.12 -19.47
C GLU A 313 -7.73 -8.39 -20.08
N SER A 314 -8.19 -9.31 -19.22
CA SER A 314 -8.73 -10.60 -19.64
C SER A 314 -10.18 -10.78 -19.24
N PHE A 315 -10.84 -11.77 -19.82
CA PHE A 315 -12.15 -12.22 -19.42
C PHE A 315 -12.29 -13.73 -19.53
N SER A 316 -13.20 -14.27 -18.72
CA SER A 316 -13.63 -15.67 -18.79
C SER A 316 -15.13 -15.75 -19.03
N ILE A 317 -15.54 -16.68 -19.91
CA ILE A 317 -16.95 -16.93 -20.26
C ILE A 317 -17.46 -18.13 -19.48
N TYR A 318 -18.73 -18.05 -19.04
CA TYR A 318 -19.42 -19.07 -18.29
C TYR A 318 -20.82 -19.37 -18.87
N ASP A 319 -21.29 -20.60 -18.72
CA ASP A 319 -22.63 -21.00 -19.11
C ASP A 319 -23.71 -20.51 -18.13
N SER A 320 -23.31 -20.16 -16.90
CA SER A 320 -24.20 -19.68 -15.83
C SER A 320 -23.50 -18.63 -14.97
N ALA A 321 -24.20 -17.99 -14.03
CA ALA A 321 -23.63 -17.04 -13.07
C ALA A 321 -22.69 -17.77 -12.09
N ALA A 322 -21.47 -18.06 -12.52
CA ALA A 322 -20.47 -18.84 -11.76
C ALA A 322 -19.84 -18.07 -10.59
N THR A 323 -19.87 -16.74 -10.65
CA THR A 323 -19.26 -15.86 -9.63
C THR A 323 -20.22 -14.73 -9.23
N VAL A 324 -19.95 -14.07 -8.11
CA VAL A 324 -20.74 -12.90 -7.66
C VAL A 324 -20.53 -11.65 -8.53
N THR A 325 -19.46 -11.64 -9.34
CA THR A 325 -19.08 -10.55 -10.25
C THR A 325 -19.50 -10.82 -11.70
N ALA A 326 -19.99 -12.05 -11.99
CA ALA A 326 -20.39 -12.44 -13.33
C ALA A 326 -21.45 -11.51 -13.90
N ARG A 327 -21.17 -10.99 -15.08
CA ARG A 327 -22.06 -10.11 -15.87
C ARG A 327 -22.80 -10.93 -16.91
N TYR A 328 -24.05 -10.58 -17.15
CA TYR A 328 -24.85 -11.22 -18.19
C TYR A 328 -24.89 -10.35 -19.44
N ASN A 329 -24.44 -10.90 -20.56
CA ASN A 329 -24.59 -10.26 -21.87
C ASN A 329 -25.92 -10.71 -22.52
N LYS A 330 -26.86 -9.80 -22.58
CA LYS A 330 -28.22 -10.07 -23.13
C LYS A 330 -28.21 -10.45 -24.63
N ASN A 331 -27.21 -9.96 -25.39
CA ASN A 331 -27.17 -10.18 -26.84
C ASN A 331 -26.61 -11.57 -27.18
N SER A 332 -25.65 -12.06 -26.42
CA SER A 332 -25.03 -13.39 -26.63
C SER A 332 -25.56 -14.48 -25.71
N GLY A 333 -26.33 -14.13 -24.68
CA GLY A 333 -26.87 -15.08 -23.72
C GLY A 333 -25.85 -15.71 -22.76
N ILE A 334 -24.65 -15.15 -22.68
CA ILE A 334 -23.53 -15.69 -21.88
C ILE A 334 -23.27 -14.87 -20.61
N TYR A 335 -22.72 -15.53 -19.61
CA TYR A 335 -22.13 -14.89 -18.44
C TYR A 335 -20.62 -14.73 -18.61
N PHE A 336 -20.05 -13.66 -18.07
CA PHE A 336 -18.61 -13.42 -18.14
C PHE A 336 -18.12 -12.57 -16.98
N ASP A 337 -16.90 -12.80 -16.56
CA ASP A 337 -16.13 -11.89 -15.72
C ASP A 337 -15.01 -11.20 -16.51
N VAL A 338 -14.71 -9.96 -16.15
CA VAL A 338 -13.54 -9.22 -16.66
C VAL A 338 -12.53 -9.11 -15.53
N PHE A 339 -11.25 -9.26 -15.83
CA PHE A 339 -10.16 -9.22 -14.87
C PHE A 339 -9.11 -8.18 -15.23
N ASN A 340 -8.62 -7.46 -14.23
CA ASN A 340 -7.29 -6.88 -14.25
C ASN A 340 -6.34 -8.01 -13.85
N ALA A 341 -5.53 -8.50 -14.78
CA ALA A 341 -4.77 -9.72 -14.61
C ALA A 341 -3.30 -9.56 -14.95
N ALA A 342 -2.49 -10.49 -14.50
CA ALA A 342 -1.16 -10.73 -15.01
C ALA A 342 -1.15 -12.06 -15.79
N VAL A 343 -0.32 -12.12 -16.84
CA VAL A 343 -0.06 -13.33 -17.59
C VAL A 343 1.44 -13.57 -17.68
N SER A 344 1.86 -14.82 -17.48
CA SER A 344 3.20 -15.29 -17.83
C SER A 344 3.13 -16.06 -19.15
N ILE A 345 4.01 -15.72 -20.06
CA ILE A 345 4.16 -16.38 -21.38
C ILE A 345 5.61 -16.87 -21.46
N GLU A 346 5.79 -18.19 -21.57
CA GLU A 346 7.10 -18.79 -21.84
C GLU A 346 7.39 -18.83 -23.34
N ASN A 347 8.66 -18.91 -23.74
CA ASN A 347 9.00 -19.17 -25.14
C ASN A 347 8.54 -20.56 -25.61
N SER A 348 8.27 -21.49 -24.69
CA SER A 348 7.62 -22.79 -25.00
C SER A 348 6.13 -22.68 -25.34
N GLY A 349 5.51 -21.50 -25.15
CA GLY A 349 4.07 -21.25 -25.29
C GLY A 349 3.23 -21.62 -24.06
N THR A 350 3.84 -21.99 -22.92
CA THR A 350 3.13 -22.19 -21.65
C THR A 350 2.57 -20.87 -21.15
N LEU A 351 1.34 -20.89 -20.64
CA LEU A 351 0.63 -19.73 -20.09
C LEU A 351 0.26 -19.96 -18.63
N GLN A 352 0.46 -18.92 -17.80
CA GLN A 352 -0.02 -18.86 -16.43
C GLN A 352 -0.75 -17.54 -16.24
N PHE A 353 -1.94 -17.54 -15.64
CA PHE A 353 -2.74 -16.34 -15.34
C PHE A 353 -2.85 -16.12 -13.84
N TYR A 354 -2.91 -14.86 -13.46
CA TYR A 354 -3.19 -14.40 -12.12
C TYR A 354 -4.18 -13.24 -12.16
N HIS A 355 -5.30 -13.33 -11.44
CA HIS A 355 -6.29 -12.27 -11.35
C HIS A 355 -6.03 -11.42 -10.10
N LYS A 356 -5.98 -10.11 -10.30
CA LYS A 356 -5.74 -9.13 -9.21
C LYS A 356 -6.68 -9.38 -8.02
N SER A 357 -6.11 -9.54 -6.83
CA SER A 357 -6.85 -9.84 -5.60
C SER A 357 -7.25 -8.59 -4.82
N LYS A 358 -6.37 -7.56 -4.79
CA LYS A 358 -6.60 -6.30 -4.07
C LYS A 358 -7.03 -5.21 -5.03
N LEU A 359 -8.32 -5.16 -5.29
CA LEU A 359 -8.93 -4.20 -6.21
C LEU A 359 -9.03 -2.81 -5.59
N VAL A 360 -8.89 -1.77 -6.42
CA VAL A 360 -9.01 -0.37 -6.00
C VAL A 360 -10.48 -0.03 -5.74
N PRO A 361 -10.86 0.35 -4.50
CA PRO A 361 -12.24 0.69 -4.16
C PRO A 361 -12.77 1.86 -5.00
N GLY A 362 -13.97 1.70 -5.54
CA GLY A 362 -14.65 2.72 -6.34
C GLY A 362 -14.21 2.79 -7.81
N VAL A 363 -13.07 2.21 -8.17
CA VAL A 363 -12.56 2.18 -9.55
C VAL A 363 -12.68 0.77 -10.14
N GLU A 364 -12.10 -0.22 -9.48
CA GLU A 364 -12.09 -1.62 -9.91
C GLU A 364 -13.13 -2.48 -9.17
N GLN A 365 -13.53 -2.04 -7.98
CA GLN A 365 -14.53 -2.71 -7.15
C GLN A 365 -15.60 -1.72 -6.71
N THR A 366 -16.88 -2.07 -6.89
CA THR A 366 -18.00 -1.34 -6.29
C THR A 366 -18.10 -1.72 -4.82
N PRO A 367 -17.77 -0.82 -3.87
CA PRO A 367 -17.85 -1.15 -2.45
C PRO A 367 -19.28 -1.48 -2.04
N PHE A 368 -19.44 -2.49 -1.17
CA PHE A 368 -20.75 -2.92 -0.64
C PHE A 368 -21.81 -3.16 -1.74
N SER A 369 -21.38 -3.79 -2.83
CA SER A 369 -22.21 -3.96 -4.06
C SER A 369 -23.62 -4.51 -3.79
N ASN A 370 -23.78 -5.37 -2.78
CA ASN A 370 -25.08 -5.93 -2.37
C ASN A 370 -25.95 -4.90 -1.65
N ALA A 371 -25.37 -4.03 -0.80
CA ALA A 371 -26.10 -3.04 -0.01
C ALA A 371 -26.32 -1.72 -0.77
N LEU A 372 -25.40 -1.37 -1.68
CA LEU A 372 -25.38 -0.10 -2.40
C LEU A 372 -25.67 -0.26 -3.90
N SER A 373 -26.41 -1.30 -4.29
CA SER A 373 -26.75 -1.58 -5.69
C SER A 373 -27.46 -0.41 -6.39
N PHE A 374 -28.19 0.43 -5.65
CA PHE A 374 -28.84 1.65 -6.16
C PHE A 374 -27.84 2.75 -6.58
N LEU A 375 -26.58 2.69 -6.13
CA LEU A 375 -25.51 3.61 -6.53
C LEU A 375 -24.73 3.15 -7.77
N LYS A 376 -24.99 1.94 -8.30
CA LYS A 376 -24.30 1.44 -9.51
C LYS A 376 -24.32 2.42 -10.70
N PRO A 377 -25.45 3.13 -11.01
CA PRO A 377 -25.45 4.12 -12.08
C PRO A 377 -24.52 5.30 -11.83
N ALA A 378 -24.37 5.71 -10.57
CA ALA A 378 -23.44 6.78 -10.20
C ALA A 378 -21.99 6.32 -10.35
N PHE A 379 -21.63 5.13 -9.89
CA PHE A 379 -20.28 4.58 -10.06
C PHE A 379 -19.91 4.39 -11.54
N ALA A 380 -20.85 3.93 -12.37
CA ALA A 380 -20.66 3.82 -13.82
C ALA A 380 -20.44 5.19 -14.49
N ALA A 381 -21.16 6.24 -14.05
CA ALA A 381 -20.99 7.60 -14.54
C ALA A 381 -19.63 8.22 -14.17
N PHE A 382 -18.95 7.69 -13.14
CA PHE A 382 -17.66 8.14 -12.68
C PHE A 382 -16.45 7.40 -13.33
N GLY A 383 -16.68 6.69 -14.46
CA GLY A 383 -15.63 5.99 -15.17
C GLY A 383 -15.15 4.71 -14.49
N GLY A 384 -15.80 4.30 -13.41
CA GLY A 384 -15.63 2.97 -12.84
C GLY A 384 -16.15 1.90 -13.78
N ALA A 385 -15.59 0.70 -13.75
CA ALA A 385 -16.12 -0.42 -14.52
C ALA A 385 -17.63 -0.59 -14.24
N THR A 386 -18.41 -0.87 -15.29
CA THR A 386 -19.84 -1.15 -15.16
C THR A 386 -20.09 -2.48 -14.42
N GLY A 387 -19.64 -2.57 -13.19
CA GLY A 387 -19.55 -3.73 -12.33
C GLY A 387 -18.14 -3.91 -11.77
N SER A 388 -17.99 -4.69 -10.70
CA SER A 388 -16.67 -5.04 -10.18
C SER A 388 -15.91 -5.93 -11.17
N TYR A 389 -14.59 -5.80 -11.21
CA TYR A 389 -13.74 -6.85 -11.81
C TYR A 389 -13.89 -8.15 -11.01
N GLY A 390 -13.71 -9.27 -11.67
CA GLY A 390 -13.46 -10.55 -11.02
C GLY A 390 -12.11 -10.50 -10.30
N LYS A 391 -11.96 -11.29 -9.26
CA LYS A 391 -10.72 -11.39 -8.46
C LYS A 391 -10.49 -12.82 -8.00
N GLN A 392 -9.24 -13.15 -7.69
CA GLN A 392 -8.93 -14.37 -6.94
C GLN A 392 -8.58 -14.03 -5.48
N ASP A 393 -8.71 -14.99 -4.58
CA ASP A 393 -8.52 -14.75 -3.15
C ASP A 393 -7.04 -14.85 -2.74
N GLU A 394 -6.28 -15.75 -3.39
CA GLU A 394 -4.91 -16.06 -3.04
C GLU A 394 -3.91 -15.67 -4.13
N PRO A 395 -2.66 -15.31 -3.77
CA PRO A 395 -1.62 -15.02 -4.73
C PRO A 395 -1.19 -16.29 -5.50
N SER A 396 -0.84 -16.13 -6.79
CA SER A 396 -0.26 -17.15 -7.63
C SER A 396 1.14 -16.76 -8.06
N VAL A 397 2.12 -17.64 -7.83
CA VAL A 397 3.50 -17.48 -8.29
C VAL A 397 3.58 -17.95 -9.73
N PHE A 398 4.28 -17.20 -10.58
CA PHE A 398 4.63 -17.62 -11.92
C PHE A 398 6.00 -18.26 -11.92
N TYR A 399 6.13 -19.41 -12.52
CA TYR A 399 7.39 -20.11 -12.67
C TYR A 399 7.86 -20.03 -14.11
N SER A 400 9.13 -19.67 -14.30
CA SER A 400 9.77 -19.81 -15.60
C SER A 400 10.09 -21.26 -15.90
N GLN A 401 10.41 -21.55 -17.16
CA GLN A 401 10.90 -22.88 -17.55
C GLN A 401 12.22 -23.28 -16.87
N SER A 402 12.97 -22.31 -16.36
CA SER A 402 14.16 -22.55 -15.52
C SER A 402 13.81 -22.82 -14.05
N GLY A 403 12.52 -22.82 -13.68
CA GLY A 403 12.05 -23.03 -12.33
C GLY A 403 12.15 -21.81 -11.40
N ILE A 404 12.42 -20.60 -11.95
CA ILE A 404 12.50 -19.38 -11.16
C ILE A 404 11.10 -18.87 -10.87
N GLY A 405 10.74 -18.78 -9.58
CA GLY A 405 9.46 -18.26 -9.11
C GLY A 405 9.44 -16.72 -9.03
N SER A 406 8.42 -16.10 -9.62
CA SER A 406 8.18 -14.66 -9.54
C SER A 406 6.83 -14.33 -8.90
N ALA A 407 6.76 -13.26 -8.11
CA ALA A 407 5.53 -12.72 -7.55
C ALA A 407 4.96 -11.63 -8.48
N PRO A 408 3.94 -11.90 -9.31
CA PRO A 408 3.34 -10.90 -10.20
C PRO A 408 2.38 -9.98 -9.43
N VAL A 409 2.92 -8.98 -8.74
CA VAL A 409 2.16 -8.05 -7.90
C VAL A 409 1.60 -6.91 -8.76
N ILE A 410 0.28 -6.78 -8.81
CA ILE A 410 -0.38 -5.81 -9.67
C ILE A 410 -0.65 -4.51 -8.90
N CYS A 411 0.14 -3.45 -9.19
CA CYS A 411 -0.11 -2.07 -8.80
C CYS A 411 -0.39 -1.93 -7.29
N TYR A 412 -1.63 -1.62 -6.95
CA TYR A 412 -2.13 -1.37 -5.59
C TYR A 412 -1.86 -2.51 -4.60
N GLU A 413 -1.75 -3.77 -5.05
CA GLU A 413 -1.45 -4.93 -4.21
C GLU A 413 -0.11 -4.80 -3.47
N SER A 414 0.85 -4.07 -4.04
CA SER A 414 2.17 -3.87 -3.43
C SER A 414 2.15 -3.14 -2.09
N ILE A 415 1.01 -2.56 -1.70
CA ILE A 415 0.86 -1.86 -0.42
C ILE A 415 0.64 -2.84 0.74
N TRP A 416 0.09 -4.03 0.48
CA TRP A 416 -0.16 -5.07 1.49
C TRP A 416 1.08 -5.92 1.75
N GLY A 417 1.76 -5.68 2.88
CA GLY A 417 2.98 -6.43 3.22
C GLY A 417 2.73 -7.92 3.35
N GLU A 418 1.72 -8.35 4.11
CA GLU A 418 1.41 -9.77 4.32
C GLU A 418 0.97 -10.46 3.02
N TYR A 419 0.19 -9.78 2.17
CA TYR A 419 -0.21 -10.33 0.88
C TYR A 419 0.99 -10.57 -0.05
N VAL A 420 1.95 -9.64 -0.08
CA VAL A 420 3.20 -9.84 -0.82
C VAL A 420 4.04 -10.96 -0.19
N ALA A 421 4.08 -11.06 1.14
CA ALA A 421 4.75 -12.15 1.84
C ALA A 421 4.14 -13.53 1.51
N ASP A 422 2.85 -13.61 1.22
CA ASP A 422 2.20 -14.87 0.85
C ASP A 422 2.66 -15.41 -0.52
N TYR A 423 3.07 -14.55 -1.47
CA TYR A 423 3.78 -15.02 -2.68
C TYR A 423 5.12 -15.68 -2.33
N ILE A 424 5.83 -15.11 -1.35
CA ILE A 424 7.14 -15.63 -0.96
C ILE A 424 7.02 -16.97 -0.22
N LYS A 425 5.96 -17.16 0.56
CA LYS A 425 5.62 -18.47 1.16
C LYS A 425 5.33 -19.54 0.10
N LYS A 426 4.94 -19.13 -1.10
CA LYS A 426 4.68 -19.99 -2.28
C LYS A 426 5.89 -19.99 -3.22
N ASP A 427 7.10 -19.79 -2.69
CA ASP A 427 8.41 -19.93 -3.34
C ASP A 427 8.72 -18.86 -4.42
N ALA A 428 8.12 -17.67 -4.36
CA ALA A 428 8.57 -16.57 -5.19
C ALA A 428 9.97 -16.08 -4.75
N GLN A 429 10.91 -16.05 -5.70
CA GLN A 429 12.31 -15.71 -5.46
C GLN A 429 12.61 -14.21 -5.69
N PHE A 430 11.72 -13.50 -6.39
CA PHE A 430 11.73 -12.05 -6.56
C PHE A 430 10.31 -11.51 -6.74
N ILE A 431 10.15 -10.20 -6.64
CA ILE A 431 8.85 -9.51 -6.78
C ILE A 431 8.83 -8.75 -8.11
N ALA A 432 7.87 -9.06 -8.98
CA ALA A 432 7.59 -8.34 -10.21
C ALA A 432 6.39 -7.40 -9.99
N ILE A 433 6.63 -6.10 -9.75
CA ILE A 433 5.54 -5.12 -9.63
C ILE A 433 5.21 -4.59 -11.03
N ILE A 434 3.98 -4.78 -11.47
CA ILE A 434 3.45 -4.22 -12.71
C ILE A 434 2.41 -3.14 -12.40
N THR A 435 2.57 -1.92 -12.95
CA THR A 435 1.74 -0.78 -12.51
C THR A 435 1.54 0.27 -13.59
N ASN A 436 0.55 1.16 -13.35
CA ASN A 436 0.31 2.34 -14.17
C ASN A 436 0.02 3.57 -13.29
N ASP A 437 1.09 4.23 -12.81
CA ASP A 437 0.97 5.40 -11.92
C ASP A 437 0.56 6.69 -12.65
N GLY A 438 0.40 6.66 -13.97
CA GLY A 438 0.05 7.83 -14.78
C GLY A 438 -1.26 8.52 -14.41
N TRP A 439 -2.18 7.76 -13.80
CA TRP A 439 -3.45 8.29 -13.33
C TRP A 439 -3.33 9.40 -12.28
N TRP A 440 -2.24 9.41 -11.50
CA TRP A 440 -2.04 10.38 -10.41
C TRP A 440 -1.37 11.68 -10.86
N GLY A 441 -0.96 11.78 -12.13
CA GLY A 441 -0.19 12.91 -12.63
C GLY A 441 1.19 13.05 -11.95
N ASN A 442 1.85 14.19 -12.15
CA ASN A 442 3.14 14.45 -11.54
C ASN A 442 2.97 14.90 -10.07
N THR A 443 2.53 14.01 -9.22
CA THR A 443 2.25 14.26 -7.79
C THR A 443 3.07 13.34 -6.88
N SER A 444 2.96 13.52 -5.58
CA SER A 444 3.62 12.66 -4.59
C SER A 444 3.16 11.20 -4.62
N GLY A 445 1.99 10.91 -5.21
CA GLY A 445 1.44 9.53 -5.25
C GLY A 445 2.39 8.54 -5.92
N LYS A 446 2.96 8.90 -7.08
CA LYS A 446 3.92 8.06 -7.81
C LYS A 446 5.19 7.76 -7.01
N ASP A 447 5.68 8.77 -6.27
CA ASP A 447 6.88 8.63 -5.45
C ASP A 447 6.59 7.82 -4.17
N GLN A 448 5.44 8.05 -3.53
CA GLN A 448 4.98 7.25 -2.39
C GLN A 448 4.87 5.77 -2.77
N HIS A 449 4.24 5.46 -3.90
CA HIS A 449 4.08 4.09 -4.39
C HIS A 449 5.43 3.41 -4.66
N LEU A 450 6.36 4.10 -5.31
CA LEU A 450 7.72 3.62 -5.51
C LEU A 450 8.44 3.36 -4.17
N HIS A 451 8.31 4.28 -3.21
CA HIS A 451 8.95 4.12 -1.90
C HIS A 451 8.36 2.95 -1.11
N TYR A 452 7.05 2.68 -1.21
CA TYR A 452 6.44 1.53 -0.53
C TYR A 452 6.95 0.20 -1.05
N ALA A 453 7.31 0.10 -2.33
CA ALA A 453 7.97 -1.09 -2.88
C ALA A 453 9.30 -1.41 -2.17
N LYS A 454 10.02 -0.39 -1.64
CA LYS A 454 11.25 -0.59 -0.85
C LYS A 454 10.98 -1.33 0.46
N LEU A 455 9.81 -1.08 1.08
CA LEU A 455 9.42 -1.78 2.30
C LEU A 455 9.14 -3.26 2.00
N ARG A 456 8.53 -3.57 0.87
CA ARG A 456 8.31 -4.96 0.41
C ARG A 456 9.63 -5.70 0.24
N ALA A 457 10.64 -5.04 -0.36
CA ALA A 457 11.97 -5.62 -0.51
C ALA A 457 12.60 -5.97 0.84
N ILE A 458 12.50 -5.08 1.84
CA ILE A 458 13.06 -5.28 3.18
C ILE A 458 12.31 -6.38 3.94
N GLU A 459 10.99 -6.32 3.97
CA GLU A 459 10.15 -7.28 4.68
C GLU A 459 10.36 -8.71 4.21
N THR A 460 10.59 -8.88 2.92
CA THR A 460 10.69 -10.19 2.29
C THR A 460 12.11 -10.61 1.95
N ARG A 461 13.07 -9.69 2.02
CA ARG A 461 14.44 -9.88 1.50
C ARG A 461 14.44 -10.37 0.06
N ARG A 462 13.61 -9.73 -0.78
CA ARG A 462 13.52 -9.99 -2.22
C ARG A 462 13.86 -8.73 -3.02
N TRP A 463 14.51 -8.95 -4.16
CA TRP A 463 14.60 -7.92 -5.17
C TRP A 463 13.20 -7.58 -5.70
N VAL A 464 12.98 -6.30 -6.00
CA VAL A 464 11.79 -5.84 -6.70
C VAL A 464 12.20 -5.35 -8.08
N ALA A 465 11.64 -5.98 -9.11
CA ALA A 465 11.67 -5.53 -10.49
C ALA A 465 10.33 -4.84 -10.80
N ARG A 466 10.33 -3.52 -10.89
CA ARG A 466 9.12 -2.70 -11.05
C ARG A 466 9.02 -2.17 -12.47
N SER A 467 7.98 -2.57 -13.19
CA SER A 467 7.61 -2.08 -14.52
C SER A 467 6.39 -1.17 -14.41
N ALA A 468 6.55 0.08 -14.83
CA ALA A 468 5.50 1.10 -14.82
C ALA A 468 5.23 1.62 -16.23
N ASN A 469 3.97 1.77 -16.64
CA ASN A 469 3.64 2.27 -17.96
C ASN A 469 4.14 3.71 -18.17
N THR A 470 3.58 4.67 -17.41
CA THR A 470 3.95 6.09 -17.42
C THR A 470 4.58 6.55 -16.11
N GLY A 471 4.76 5.63 -15.17
CA GLY A 471 5.30 5.84 -13.83
C GLY A 471 6.82 5.88 -13.79
N ILE A 472 7.38 5.32 -12.72
CA ILE A 472 8.81 5.16 -12.54
C ILE A 472 9.10 3.66 -12.44
N SER A 473 9.73 3.10 -13.47
CA SER A 473 10.25 1.73 -13.43
C SER A 473 11.54 1.71 -12.62
N ALA A 474 11.80 0.63 -11.89
CA ALA A 474 12.97 0.57 -11.02
C ALA A 474 13.36 -0.87 -10.66
N PHE A 475 14.63 -1.05 -10.31
CA PHE A 475 15.14 -2.20 -9.59
C PHE A 475 15.49 -1.80 -8.16
N ILE A 476 15.00 -2.56 -7.18
CA ILE A 476 15.19 -2.32 -5.76
C ILE A 476 15.80 -3.58 -5.17
N ASN A 477 16.95 -3.45 -4.49
CA ASN A 477 17.66 -4.59 -3.89
C ASN A 477 17.01 -5.05 -2.57
N GLN A 478 17.52 -6.12 -1.98
CA GLN A 478 17.00 -6.73 -0.73
C GLN A 478 17.07 -5.79 0.49
N ARG A 479 17.89 -4.72 0.43
CA ARG A 479 17.97 -3.68 1.48
C ARG A 479 16.98 -2.54 1.26
N GLY A 480 16.27 -2.51 0.13
CA GLY A 480 15.36 -1.44 -0.24
C GLY A 480 16.05 -0.27 -0.98
N ASP A 481 17.31 -0.41 -1.40
CA ASP A 481 17.97 0.61 -2.21
C ASP A 481 17.49 0.54 -3.65
N ILE A 482 17.16 1.69 -4.22
CA ILE A 482 16.88 1.80 -5.65
C ILE A 482 18.21 1.78 -6.38
N VAL A 483 18.53 0.66 -7.02
CA VAL A 483 19.78 0.45 -7.77
C VAL A 483 19.72 1.13 -9.12
N GLN A 484 18.56 1.04 -9.78
CA GLN A 484 18.31 1.66 -11.07
C GLN A 484 16.86 2.15 -11.14
N ARG A 485 16.63 3.30 -11.77
CA ARG A 485 15.28 3.82 -12.01
C ARG A 485 15.18 4.59 -13.32
N SER A 486 14.00 4.55 -13.94
CA SER A 486 13.64 5.39 -15.07
C SER A 486 13.26 6.82 -14.62
N LYS A 487 13.14 7.71 -15.62
CA LYS A 487 12.51 9.01 -15.39
C LYS A 487 10.99 8.89 -15.52
N TRP A 488 10.27 9.71 -14.76
CA TRP A 488 8.83 9.87 -14.87
C TRP A 488 8.43 10.32 -16.26
N TRP A 489 7.40 9.68 -16.84
CA TRP A 489 6.84 10.03 -18.16
C TRP A 489 7.83 9.99 -19.33
N VAL A 490 8.82 9.12 -19.27
CA VAL A 490 9.83 8.92 -20.33
C VAL A 490 9.78 7.47 -20.79
N GLN A 491 9.76 7.24 -22.09
CA GLN A 491 9.84 5.91 -22.69
C GLN A 491 11.23 5.30 -22.48
N GLY A 492 11.30 4.01 -22.17
CA GLY A 492 12.56 3.29 -22.02
C GLY A 492 12.40 1.88 -21.46
N ALA A 493 13.52 1.22 -21.31
CA ALA A 493 13.64 -0.07 -20.63
C ALA A 493 14.89 -0.06 -19.74
N LEU A 494 14.87 -0.86 -18.69
CA LEU A 494 15.98 -1.06 -17.77
C LEU A 494 16.28 -2.55 -17.70
N LYS A 495 17.56 -2.90 -17.53
CA LYS A 495 17.97 -4.28 -17.24
C LYS A 495 18.85 -4.34 -16.00
N GLN A 496 18.77 -5.42 -15.27
CA GLN A 496 19.55 -5.66 -14.07
C GLN A 496 19.72 -7.16 -13.84
N ASP A 497 20.90 -7.56 -13.43
CA ASP A 497 21.12 -8.86 -12.80
C ASP A 497 20.71 -8.74 -11.34
N ILE A 498 19.67 -9.45 -10.94
CA ILE A 498 19.16 -9.46 -9.57
C ILE A 498 19.53 -10.76 -8.88
N ASN A 499 19.82 -10.72 -7.58
CA ASN A 499 20.06 -11.94 -6.82
C ASN A 499 18.73 -12.54 -6.33
N LEU A 500 18.42 -13.72 -6.82
CA LEU A 500 17.28 -14.52 -6.37
C LEU A 500 17.50 -14.97 -4.92
N ASN A 501 16.43 -15.03 -4.13
CA ASN A 501 16.50 -15.46 -2.74
C ASN A 501 15.36 -16.43 -2.43
N GLU A 502 15.64 -17.50 -1.70
CA GLU A 502 14.67 -18.52 -1.28
C GLU A 502 14.43 -18.49 0.24
N GLU A 503 15.28 -17.80 0.99
CA GLU A 503 15.16 -17.75 2.44
C GLU A 503 13.93 -16.96 2.88
N LEU A 504 13.19 -17.51 3.85
CA LEU A 504 12.02 -16.83 4.42
C LEU A 504 12.45 -15.94 5.57
N SER A 505 12.19 -14.64 5.47
CA SER A 505 12.35 -13.70 6.58
C SER A 505 11.39 -14.04 7.73
N PHE A 506 11.65 -13.52 8.91
CA PHE A 506 10.75 -13.71 10.06
C PHE A 506 9.35 -13.14 9.74
N TYR A 507 9.28 -11.95 9.13
CA TYR A 507 8.00 -11.36 8.74
C TYR A 507 7.23 -12.25 7.75
N VAL A 508 7.89 -12.81 6.74
CA VAL A 508 7.24 -13.74 5.81
C VAL A 508 6.61 -14.92 6.54
N ARG A 509 7.31 -15.49 7.54
CA ARG A 509 6.79 -16.63 8.30
C ARG A 509 5.57 -16.30 9.16
N PHE A 510 5.58 -15.16 9.83
CA PHE A 510 4.59 -14.80 10.86
C PHE A 510 3.57 -13.74 10.42
N GLY A 511 3.82 -13.02 9.33
CA GLY A 511 2.96 -11.96 8.79
C GLY A 511 2.71 -10.82 9.76
N ASP A 512 1.53 -10.24 9.70
CA ASP A 512 1.11 -9.07 10.48
C ASP A 512 0.74 -9.42 11.94
N TYR A 513 1.58 -10.17 12.65
CA TYR A 513 1.31 -10.63 14.02
C TYR A 513 1.12 -9.48 15.03
N ILE A 514 1.81 -8.34 14.85
CA ILE A 514 1.63 -7.14 15.67
C ILE A 514 0.23 -6.57 15.46
N ALA A 515 -0.24 -6.55 14.22
CA ALA A 515 -1.58 -6.06 13.90
C ALA A 515 -2.68 -6.96 14.47
N ARG A 516 -2.50 -8.27 14.38
CA ARG A 516 -3.40 -9.26 15.01
C ARG A 516 -3.45 -9.06 16.53
N GLY A 517 -2.29 -8.91 17.18
CA GLY A 517 -2.21 -8.62 18.62
C GLY A 517 -2.87 -7.29 19.00
N GLY A 518 -2.63 -6.23 18.23
CA GLY A 518 -3.27 -4.92 18.39
C GLY A 518 -4.80 -4.99 18.25
N SER A 519 -5.28 -5.76 17.30
CA SER A 519 -6.73 -5.95 17.07
C SER A 519 -7.40 -6.71 18.21
N ILE A 520 -6.77 -7.77 18.74
CA ILE A 520 -7.25 -8.48 19.93
C ILE A 520 -7.30 -7.52 21.13
N GLY A 521 -6.23 -6.74 21.35
CA GLY A 521 -6.18 -5.72 22.38
C GLY A 521 -7.27 -4.66 22.23
N SER A 522 -7.57 -4.24 20.99
CA SER A 522 -8.69 -3.33 20.68
C SER A 522 -10.03 -3.90 21.15
N GLY A 523 -10.28 -5.17 20.88
CA GLY A 523 -11.49 -5.85 21.32
C GLY A 523 -11.60 -5.88 22.86
N VAL A 524 -10.51 -6.19 23.56
CA VAL A 524 -10.46 -6.18 25.03
C VAL A 524 -10.76 -4.79 25.60
N PHE A 525 -10.10 -3.74 25.10
CA PHE A 525 -10.33 -2.37 25.57
C PHE A 525 -11.72 -1.85 25.20
N ALA A 526 -12.27 -2.22 24.04
CA ALA A 526 -13.65 -1.90 23.69
C ALA A 526 -14.65 -2.56 24.65
N LEU A 527 -14.43 -3.81 25.02
CA LEU A 527 -15.26 -4.51 26.03
C LEU A 527 -15.21 -3.81 27.40
N ILE A 528 -14.03 -3.39 27.86
CA ILE A 528 -13.88 -2.61 29.09
C ILE A 528 -14.72 -1.32 29.03
N LEU A 529 -14.70 -0.60 27.91
CA LEU A 529 -15.50 0.61 27.72
C LEU A 529 -17.00 0.30 27.76
N ILE A 530 -17.46 -0.77 27.13
CA ILE A 530 -18.87 -1.18 27.11
C ILE A 530 -19.33 -1.53 28.51
N ILE A 531 -18.57 -2.33 29.26
CA ILE A 531 -18.90 -2.71 30.65
C ILE A 531 -19.00 -1.46 31.53
N ALA A 532 -18.07 -0.51 31.40
CA ALA A 532 -18.10 0.74 32.17
C ALA A 532 -19.34 1.60 31.85
N LEU A 533 -19.77 1.62 30.57
CA LEU A 533 -20.99 2.32 30.16
C LEU A 533 -22.27 1.66 30.73
N LEU A 534 -22.33 0.33 30.71
CA LEU A 534 -23.47 -0.42 31.24
C LEU A 534 -23.60 -0.24 32.77
N LYS A 535 -22.47 -0.22 33.50
CA LYS A 535 -22.47 0.07 34.93
C LYS A 535 -22.98 1.48 35.24
N LYS A 536 -22.61 2.50 34.44
CA LYS A 536 -23.10 3.88 34.63
C LYS A 536 -24.60 4.08 34.36
N ARG A 537 -25.22 3.20 33.57
CA ARG A 537 -26.67 3.25 33.28
C ARG A 537 -27.54 2.59 34.35
N LYS A 538 -26.93 1.84 35.30
CA LYS A 538 -27.65 1.17 36.40
C LYS A 538 -27.71 2.00 37.69
N PHE A 539 -27.11 3.18 37.69
CA PHE A 539 -27.18 4.20 38.75
C PHE A 539 -27.64 5.53 38.12
#